data_2b2860f870ba582072bf0a00ad4b901f
#
_entry.id   2b2860f870ba582072bf0a00ad4b901f
#
_cell.length_a   1.000
_cell.length_b   1.000
_cell.length_c   1.000
_cell.angle_alpha   90.00
_cell.angle_beta   90.00
_cell.angle_gamma   90.00
#
_symmetry.space_group_name_H-M   'P 1'
#
loop_
_entity.id
_entity.type
_entity.pdbx_description
1 polymer ?
#
loop_
_entity_poly.entity_id
_entity_poly.type
_entity_poly.pdbx_seq_one_letter_code
_entity_poly.pdbx_strand_id
1 'polypeptide(L)'
;MSKIDLTALATEARNPRTTELDALSTLDLVTAMNDEDRKVADAVQRELPRIAAAVDAIAARMHKGGRLFYVGAGTSGRLGVLDAVECPPTFSATTEQVQGLIAGGAGAFLQAVEGAEDSTTLGPADLQARGLGSKDVVVGIAASGRTPYVLGALAFAKSVGALTVAVVCNAGSPVAAAAELPIEAVTGPEVLTGSTRLKAGTATKLVLNMLSTGAFVRLNKVYGNLMVDVQTTNAKLKARAVRIVGEAVACNETLAQQLLDQCDGEVKAAIVVGRKRVAPAVARTLLLTHDGSVRDALAAP
;
A
#
# COMPACT_ATOMS: atom_id res chain seq x y z
N MET A 1 -34.88 -2.69 3.98
CA MET A 1 -33.55 -3.30 4.02
C MET A 1 -33.62 -4.63 3.29
N SER A 2 -32.99 -4.79 2.12
CA SER A 2 -32.87 -6.09 1.45
C SER A 2 -32.08 -7.03 2.36
N LYS A 3 -32.58 -8.26 2.57
CA LYS A 3 -31.82 -9.29 3.32
C LYS A 3 -30.47 -9.47 2.62
N ILE A 4 -29.37 -9.24 3.36
CA ILE A 4 -28.03 -9.54 2.86
C ILE A 4 -27.91 -11.07 2.79
N ASP A 5 -27.77 -11.62 1.60
CA ASP A 5 -27.46 -13.03 1.43
C ASP A 5 -25.95 -13.24 1.71
N LEU A 6 -25.66 -13.73 2.90
CA LEU A 6 -24.28 -14.05 3.34
C LEU A 6 -23.80 -15.38 2.75
N THR A 7 -24.71 -16.26 2.29
CA THR A 7 -24.35 -17.61 1.83
C THR A 7 -23.54 -17.61 0.54
N ALA A 8 -23.65 -16.54 -0.27
CA ALA A 8 -22.92 -16.37 -1.51
C ALA A 8 -21.49 -15.83 -1.31
N LEU A 9 -21.13 -15.45 -0.07
CA LEU A 9 -19.80 -14.86 0.21
C LEU A 9 -18.81 -15.94 0.66
N ALA A 10 -17.70 -16.06 -0.06
CA ALA A 10 -16.61 -16.98 0.31
C ALA A 10 -16.06 -16.69 1.73
N THR A 11 -16.02 -15.42 2.14
CA THR A 11 -15.56 -14.99 3.46
C THR A 11 -16.52 -15.34 4.60
N GLU A 12 -17.80 -15.62 4.31
CA GLU A 12 -18.83 -16.00 5.29
C GLU A 12 -19.10 -17.51 5.33
N ALA A 13 -18.58 -18.25 4.36
CA ALA A 13 -18.71 -19.69 4.31
C ALA A 13 -17.98 -20.36 5.50
N ARG A 14 -18.55 -21.47 6.02
CA ARG A 14 -17.84 -22.29 7.02
C ARG A 14 -16.66 -23.00 6.38
N ASN A 15 -15.52 -22.97 7.04
CA ASN A 15 -14.36 -23.75 6.60
C ASN A 15 -14.54 -25.22 7.02
N PRO A 16 -14.65 -26.17 6.07
CA PRO A 16 -14.90 -27.58 6.40
C PRO A 16 -13.74 -28.24 7.16
N ARG A 17 -12.56 -27.67 7.12
CA ARG A 17 -11.37 -28.19 7.83
C ARG A 17 -11.31 -27.77 9.30
N THR A 18 -12.13 -26.81 9.72
CA THR A 18 -12.08 -26.23 11.07
C THR A 18 -13.45 -26.20 11.75
N THR A 19 -14.35 -27.12 11.38
CA THR A 19 -15.71 -27.21 11.95
C THR A 19 -15.71 -27.47 13.45
N GLU A 20 -14.70 -28.19 13.96
CA GLU A 20 -14.50 -28.54 15.37
C GLU A 20 -13.32 -27.78 15.98
N LEU A 21 -13.15 -26.49 15.60
CA LEU A 21 -12.00 -25.66 15.96
C LEU A 21 -11.80 -25.56 17.49
N ASP A 22 -12.88 -25.47 18.22
CA ASP A 22 -12.94 -25.36 19.68
C ASP A 22 -12.53 -26.66 20.42
N ALA A 23 -12.58 -27.80 19.75
CA ALA A 23 -12.15 -29.10 20.31
C ALA A 23 -10.68 -29.43 20.05
N LEU A 24 -9.96 -28.64 19.26
CA LEU A 24 -8.56 -28.88 18.92
C LEU A 24 -7.64 -28.60 20.10
N SER A 25 -6.52 -29.34 20.17
CA SER A 25 -5.40 -28.92 21.02
C SER A 25 -4.84 -27.58 20.53
N THR A 26 -4.16 -26.84 21.42
CA THR A 26 -3.55 -25.56 21.03
C THR A 26 -2.59 -25.71 19.84
N LEU A 27 -1.82 -26.79 19.79
CA LEU A 27 -0.90 -27.05 18.68
C LEU A 27 -1.65 -27.31 17.38
N ASP A 28 -2.70 -28.14 17.41
CA ASP A 28 -3.51 -28.44 16.24
C ASP A 28 -4.26 -27.20 15.74
N LEU A 29 -4.76 -26.36 16.67
CA LEU A 29 -5.40 -25.09 16.37
C LEU A 29 -4.47 -24.16 15.57
N VAL A 30 -3.26 -23.88 16.09
CA VAL A 30 -2.33 -22.98 15.41
C VAL A 30 -1.76 -23.60 14.14
N THR A 31 -1.67 -24.93 14.05
CA THR A 31 -1.31 -25.65 12.82
C THR A 31 -2.38 -25.45 11.76
N ALA A 32 -3.66 -25.63 12.11
CA ALA A 32 -4.78 -25.41 11.19
C ALA A 32 -4.80 -23.94 10.67
N MET A 33 -4.54 -22.96 11.55
CA MET A 33 -4.41 -21.55 11.15
C MET A 33 -3.27 -21.35 10.16
N ASN A 34 -2.07 -21.87 10.46
CA ASN A 34 -0.90 -21.73 9.58
C ASN A 34 -1.11 -22.41 8.22
N ASP A 35 -1.76 -23.57 8.19
CA ASP A 35 -2.08 -24.28 6.95
C ASP A 35 -3.05 -23.49 6.06
N GLU A 36 -4.01 -22.80 6.66
CA GLU A 36 -4.90 -21.90 5.93
C GLU A 36 -4.16 -20.64 5.45
N ASP A 37 -3.30 -20.06 6.28
CA ASP A 37 -2.54 -18.85 5.94
C ASP A 37 -1.56 -19.08 4.76
N ARG A 38 -1.01 -20.27 4.60
CA ARG A 38 -0.16 -20.63 3.44
C ARG A 38 -0.85 -20.42 2.10
N LYS A 39 -2.19 -20.50 2.04
CA LYS A 39 -2.97 -20.32 0.81
C LYS A 39 -3.12 -18.85 0.39
N VAL A 40 -2.79 -17.92 1.28
CA VAL A 40 -2.98 -16.48 1.03
C VAL A 40 -2.09 -15.98 -0.09
N ALA A 41 -0.81 -16.38 -0.10
CA ALA A 41 0.13 -15.98 -1.15
C ALA A 41 -0.33 -16.45 -2.54
N ASP A 42 -0.87 -17.68 -2.64
CA ASP A 42 -1.41 -18.22 -3.89
C ASP A 42 -2.66 -17.46 -4.35
N ALA A 43 -3.50 -17.00 -3.40
CA ALA A 43 -4.65 -16.17 -3.73
C ALA A 43 -4.22 -14.83 -4.33
N VAL A 44 -3.22 -14.20 -3.75
CA VAL A 44 -2.65 -12.94 -4.26
C VAL A 44 -1.92 -13.16 -5.58
N GLN A 45 -1.21 -14.29 -5.74
CA GLN A 45 -0.49 -14.62 -6.97
C GLN A 45 -1.40 -14.62 -8.20
N ARG A 46 -2.64 -15.08 -8.08
CA ARG A 46 -3.61 -15.07 -9.18
C ARG A 46 -3.99 -13.67 -9.64
N GLU A 47 -3.82 -12.67 -8.78
CA GLU A 47 -4.16 -11.27 -9.04
C GLU A 47 -2.95 -10.41 -9.49
N LEU A 48 -1.74 -10.97 -9.59
CA LEU A 48 -0.52 -10.22 -9.95
C LEU A 48 -0.66 -9.38 -11.23
N PRO A 49 -1.29 -9.85 -12.31
CA PRO A 49 -1.48 -9.01 -13.50
C PRO A 49 -2.33 -7.76 -13.23
N ARG A 50 -3.40 -7.89 -12.42
CA ARG A 50 -4.26 -6.76 -12.03
C ARG A 50 -3.55 -5.82 -11.06
N ILE A 51 -2.79 -6.38 -10.11
CA ILE A 51 -1.95 -5.60 -9.20
C ILE A 51 -0.91 -4.80 -9.99
N ALA A 52 -0.24 -5.41 -10.96
CA ALA A 52 0.74 -4.72 -11.80
C ALA A 52 0.11 -3.56 -12.59
N ALA A 53 -1.06 -3.77 -13.21
CA ALA A 53 -1.79 -2.72 -13.89
C ALA A 53 -2.18 -1.57 -12.96
N ALA A 54 -2.61 -1.88 -11.72
CA ALA A 54 -2.92 -0.87 -10.72
C ALA A 54 -1.67 -0.09 -10.28
N VAL A 55 -0.54 -0.78 -10.06
CA VAL A 55 0.76 -0.14 -9.74
C VAL A 55 1.16 0.87 -10.81
N ASP A 56 1.12 0.48 -12.08
CA ASP A 56 1.51 1.35 -13.20
C ASP A 56 0.56 2.56 -13.31
N ALA A 57 -0.74 2.35 -13.13
CA ALA A 57 -1.74 3.42 -13.17
C ALA A 57 -1.60 4.39 -11.97
N ILE A 58 -1.35 3.90 -10.76
CA ILE A 58 -1.07 4.70 -9.57
C ILE A 58 0.19 5.54 -9.80
N ALA A 59 1.28 4.92 -10.22
CA ALA A 59 2.54 5.63 -10.48
C ALA A 59 2.38 6.72 -11.53
N ALA A 60 1.66 6.46 -12.62
CA ALA A 60 1.39 7.44 -13.68
C ALA A 60 0.59 8.66 -13.19
N ARG A 61 -0.36 8.46 -12.24
CA ARG A 61 -1.12 9.55 -11.62
C ARG A 61 -0.25 10.33 -10.63
N MET A 62 0.49 9.64 -9.77
CA MET A 62 1.39 10.27 -8.79
C MET A 62 2.52 11.06 -9.47
N HIS A 63 3.06 10.58 -10.59
CA HIS A 63 4.05 11.32 -11.40
C HIS A 63 3.52 12.68 -11.90
N LYS A 64 2.22 12.78 -12.13
CA LYS A 64 1.52 14.02 -12.53
C LYS A 64 1.07 14.88 -11.32
N GLY A 65 1.57 14.58 -10.14
CA GLY A 65 1.24 15.28 -8.88
C GLY A 65 -0.08 14.83 -8.25
N GLY A 66 -0.63 13.68 -8.65
CA GLY A 66 -1.77 13.05 -7.98
C GLY A 66 -1.36 12.37 -6.67
N ARG A 67 -2.36 12.00 -5.85
CA ARG A 67 -2.21 11.39 -4.53
C ARG A 67 -2.89 10.04 -4.50
N LEU A 68 -2.44 9.16 -3.58
CA LEU A 68 -3.02 7.85 -3.33
C LEU A 68 -3.86 7.90 -2.05
N PHE A 69 -5.13 7.50 -2.13
CA PHE A 69 -6.03 7.40 -1.00
C PHE A 69 -6.45 5.94 -0.79
N TYR A 70 -6.20 5.40 0.38
CA TYR A 70 -6.78 4.16 0.86
C TYR A 70 -8.07 4.46 1.61
N VAL A 71 -9.16 3.77 1.29
CA VAL A 71 -10.47 3.99 1.90
C VAL A 71 -11.06 2.65 2.34
N GLY A 72 -11.35 2.48 3.62
CA GLY A 72 -11.88 1.24 4.15
C GLY A 72 -12.53 1.39 5.51
N ALA A 73 -13.22 0.32 5.97
CA ALA A 73 -13.79 0.24 7.30
C ALA A 73 -13.10 -0.86 8.13
N GLY A 74 -13.14 -0.75 9.44
CA GLY A 74 -12.61 -1.77 10.35
C GLY A 74 -11.16 -2.16 10.05
N THR A 75 -10.89 -3.47 9.93
CA THR A 75 -9.56 -4.00 9.60
C THR A 75 -9.04 -3.48 8.26
N SER A 76 -9.89 -3.39 7.23
CA SER A 76 -9.52 -2.90 5.91
C SER A 76 -9.02 -1.44 5.97
N GLY A 77 -9.74 -0.58 6.68
CA GLY A 77 -9.32 0.82 6.89
C GLY A 77 -8.02 0.92 7.69
N ARG A 78 -7.85 0.09 8.74
CA ARG A 78 -6.61 0.06 9.54
C ARG A 78 -5.40 -0.32 8.70
N LEU A 79 -5.53 -1.31 7.82
CA LEU A 79 -4.45 -1.74 6.92
C LEU A 79 -4.10 -0.63 5.91
N GLY A 80 -5.09 0.09 5.39
CA GLY A 80 -4.85 1.25 4.53
C GLY A 80 -4.10 2.37 5.25
N VAL A 81 -4.49 2.70 6.49
CA VAL A 81 -3.77 3.68 7.33
C VAL A 81 -2.35 3.20 7.63
N LEU A 82 -2.18 1.92 7.98
CA LEU A 82 -0.87 1.34 8.28
C LEU A 82 0.09 1.48 7.09
N ASP A 83 -0.34 1.09 5.88
CA ASP A 83 0.49 1.20 4.68
C ASP A 83 0.83 2.66 4.35
N ALA A 84 -0.14 3.58 4.51
CA ALA A 84 0.06 5.01 4.25
C ALA A 84 1.11 5.63 5.17
N VAL A 85 1.11 5.33 6.48
CA VAL A 85 2.04 5.92 7.45
C VAL A 85 3.46 5.38 7.34
N GLU A 86 3.67 4.24 6.68
CA GLU A 86 5.00 3.67 6.42
C GLU A 86 5.66 4.23 5.15
N CYS A 87 4.92 4.92 4.28
CA CYS A 87 5.47 5.52 3.06
C CYS A 87 6.44 6.69 3.32
N PRO A 88 6.17 7.64 4.24
CA PRO A 88 7.09 8.74 4.54
C PRO A 88 8.49 8.31 4.97
N PRO A 89 8.70 7.42 5.97
CA PRO A 89 10.04 7.02 6.38
C PRO A 89 10.77 6.18 5.33
N THR A 90 10.05 5.50 4.43
CA THR A 90 10.61 4.57 3.44
C THR A 90 11.00 5.27 2.15
N PHE A 91 10.16 6.18 1.65
CA PHE A 91 10.26 6.80 0.33
C PHE A 91 10.35 8.32 0.36
N SER A 92 10.49 8.94 1.53
CA SER A 92 10.37 10.40 1.72
C SER A 92 9.10 10.98 1.09
N ALA A 93 8.02 10.18 1.11
CA ALA A 93 6.71 10.67 0.70
C ALA A 93 6.20 11.71 1.71
N THR A 94 5.42 12.68 1.25
CA THR A 94 4.70 13.54 2.18
C THR A 94 3.45 12.82 2.70
N THR A 95 2.93 13.27 3.84
CA THR A 95 1.70 12.72 4.43
C THR A 95 0.48 12.95 3.54
N GLU A 96 0.57 13.91 2.62
CA GLU A 96 -0.47 14.22 1.63
C GLU A 96 -0.41 13.27 0.43
N GLN A 97 0.77 12.76 0.05
CA GLN A 97 0.94 11.91 -1.13
C GLN A 97 0.26 10.55 -0.98
N VAL A 98 0.27 9.98 0.23
CA VAL A 98 -0.44 8.72 0.53
C VAL A 98 -1.23 8.90 1.82
N GLN A 99 -2.54 8.69 1.75
CA GLN A 99 -3.45 8.92 2.85
C GLN A 99 -4.34 7.70 3.09
N GLY A 100 -4.49 7.31 4.35
CA GLY A 100 -5.44 6.28 4.77
C GLY A 100 -6.67 6.91 5.41
N LEU A 101 -7.86 6.59 4.89
CA LEU A 101 -9.15 7.00 5.41
C LEU A 101 -9.88 5.78 5.96
N ILE A 102 -10.32 5.88 7.21
CA ILE A 102 -11.07 4.81 7.89
C ILE A 102 -12.46 5.32 8.26
N ALA A 103 -13.49 4.53 8.00
CA ALA A 103 -14.86 4.83 8.38
C ALA A 103 -14.96 5.15 9.88
N GLY A 104 -15.52 6.31 10.23
CA GLY A 104 -15.57 6.81 11.59
C GLY A 104 -14.38 7.69 12.02
N GLY A 105 -13.45 7.99 11.07
CA GLY A 105 -12.34 8.92 11.28
C GLY A 105 -11.19 8.33 12.10
N ALA A 106 -10.23 9.17 12.51
CA ALA A 106 -8.99 8.73 13.17
C ALA A 106 -9.21 7.91 14.45
N GLY A 107 -10.26 8.19 15.22
CA GLY A 107 -10.60 7.42 16.43
C GLY A 107 -10.94 5.95 16.14
N ALA A 108 -11.47 5.67 14.96
CA ALA A 108 -11.83 4.31 14.53
C ALA A 108 -10.62 3.38 14.33
N PHE A 109 -9.42 3.91 14.31
CA PHE A 109 -8.19 3.10 14.30
C PHE A 109 -8.05 2.31 15.62
N LEU A 110 -8.32 2.95 16.75
CA LEU A 110 -8.20 2.36 18.08
C LEU A 110 -9.48 1.67 18.54
N GLN A 111 -10.63 2.25 18.26
CA GLN A 111 -11.94 1.74 18.72
C GLN A 111 -12.95 1.80 17.57
N ALA A 112 -13.65 0.69 17.33
CA ALA A 112 -14.67 0.64 16.29
C ALA A 112 -15.76 1.69 16.53
N VAL A 113 -16.15 2.38 15.42
CA VAL A 113 -17.29 3.32 15.42
C VAL A 113 -18.45 2.63 14.73
N GLU A 114 -19.47 2.26 15.51
CA GLU A 114 -20.64 1.54 15.00
C GLU A 114 -21.38 2.38 13.94
N GLY A 115 -21.91 1.69 12.91
CA GLY A 115 -22.69 2.31 11.84
C GLY A 115 -21.88 3.12 10.84
N ALA A 116 -20.61 3.44 11.08
CA ALA A 116 -19.81 4.23 10.14
C ALA A 116 -19.57 3.49 8.82
N GLU A 117 -19.42 2.16 8.83
CA GLU A 117 -19.22 1.36 7.63
C GLU A 117 -20.49 1.26 6.75
N ASP A 118 -21.69 1.42 7.34
CA ASP A 118 -22.96 1.34 6.65
C ASP A 118 -23.36 2.65 5.96
N SER A 119 -22.61 3.72 6.19
CA SER A 119 -22.90 5.04 5.61
C SER A 119 -22.36 5.17 4.19
N THR A 120 -23.22 5.42 3.22
CA THR A 120 -22.84 5.72 1.84
C THR A 120 -22.38 7.17 1.64
N THR A 121 -22.56 8.04 2.64
CA THR A 121 -22.27 9.50 2.54
C THR A 121 -20.98 9.89 3.24
N LEU A 122 -20.51 9.15 4.26
CA LEU A 122 -19.28 9.48 4.97
C LEU A 122 -18.03 9.34 4.10
N GLY A 123 -17.91 8.29 3.28
CA GLY A 123 -16.78 8.11 2.38
C GLY A 123 -16.59 9.26 1.38
N PRO A 124 -17.65 9.70 0.67
CA PRO A 124 -17.63 10.92 -0.13
C PRO A 124 -17.20 12.16 0.67
N ALA A 125 -17.77 12.39 1.85
CA ALA A 125 -17.46 13.54 2.69
C ALA A 125 -15.98 13.56 3.12
N ASP A 126 -15.42 12.42 3.52
CA ASP A 126 -14.02 12.28 3.89
C ASP A 126 -13.08 12.61 2.72
N LEU A 127 -13.37 12.11 1.52
CA LEU A 127 -12.60 12.41 0.31
C LEU A 127 -12.74 13.87 -0.12
N GLN A 128 -13.94 14.43 -0.03
CA GLN A 128 -14.20 15.84 -0.32
C GLN A 128 -13.44 16.76 0.61
N ALA A 129 -13.39 16.45 1.91
CA ALA A 129 -12.63 17.19 2.92
C ALA A 129 -11.13 17.20 2.64
N ARG A 130 -10.62 16.18 1.91
CA ARG A 130 -9.22 16.10 1.44
C ARG A 130 -9.00 16.72 0.07
N GLY A 131 -10.03 17.34 -0.53
CA GLY A 131 -9.95 17.97 -1.84
C GLY A 131 -9.57 16.98 -2.94
N LEU A 132 -10.22 15.79 -2.96
CA LEU A 132 -9.98 14.77 -4.00
C LEU A 132 -10.22 15.37 -5.39
N GLY A 133 -9.30 15.13 -6.32
CA GLY A 133 -9.36 15.62 -7.70
C GLY A 133 -9.07 14.55 -8.75
N SER A 134 -9.19 14.94 -10.02
CA SER A 134 -9.07 14.02 -11.15
C SER A 134 -7.69 13.39 -11.35
N LYS A 135 -6.65 13.93 -10.73
CA LYS A 135 -5.29 13.34 -10.78
C LYS A 135 -5.08 12.25 -9.74
N ASP A 136 -5.94 12.18 -8.72
CA ASP A 136 -5.79 11.30 -7.58
C ASP A 136 -6.21 9.86 -7.89
N VAL A 137 -5.87 8.95 -6.99
CA VAL A 137 -6.26 7.54 -7.01
C VAL A 137 -6.93 7.18 -5.70
N VAL A 138 -8.06 6.48 -5.76
CA VAL A 138 -8.74 5.93 -4.59
C VAL A 138 -8.73 4.41 -4.66
N VAL A 139 -8.15 3.78 -3.65
CA VAL A 139 -8.16 2.33 -3.43
C VAL A 139 -9.22 2.03 -2.38
N GLY A 140 -10.36 1.53 -2.80
CA GLY A 140 -11.43 1.07 -1.93
C GLY A 140 -11.15 -0.35 -1.43
N ILE A 141 -11.10 -0.51 -0.10
CA ILE A 141 -10.71 -1.76 0.55
C ILE A 141 -11.89 -2.34 1.33
N ALA A 142 -12.35 -3.53 0.95
CA ALA A 142 -13.44 -4.22 1.62
C ALA A 142 -13.33 -5.73 1.44
N ALA A 143 -13.01 -6.49 2.48
CA ALA A 143 -12.88 -7.95 2.38
C ALA A 143 -14.15 -8.59 1.84
N SER A 144 -15.33 -8.21 2.33
CA SER A 144 -16.64 -8.68 1.83
C SER A 144 -16.98 -8.16 0.43
N GLY A 145 -16.35 -7.04 0.02
CA GLY A 145 -16.66 -6.35 -1.23
C GLY A 145 -18.02 -5.63 -1.25
N ARG A 146 -18.63 -5.34 -0.07
CA ARG A 146 -20.00 -4.79 0.02
C ARG A 146 -20.13 -3.52 0.85
N THR A 147 -19.09 -3.11 1.55
CA THR A 147 -19.09 -2.01 2.52
C THR A 147 -19.65 -0.71 1.92
N PRO A 148 -20.79 -0.18 2.42
CA PRO A 148 -21.43 1.01 1.87
C PRO A 148 -20.53 2.26 1.88
N TYR A 149 -19.75 2.46 2.94
CA TYR A 149 -18.74 3.52 3.02
C TYR A 149 -17.78 3.52 1.82
N VAL A 150 -17.27 2.33 1.45
CA VAL A 150 -16.34 2.16 0.32
C VAL A 150 -17.05 2.39 -1.02
N LEU A 151 -18.27 1.87 -1.17
CA LEU A 151 -19.08 2.08 -2.38
C LEU A 151 -19.35 3.57 -2.62
N GLY A 152 -19.75 4.29 -1.57
CA GLY A 152 -19.95 5.75 -1.67
C GLY A 152 -18.66 6.48 -2.05
N ALA A 153 -17.54 6.12 -1.43
CA ALA A 153 -16.23 6.70 -1.72
C ALA A 153 -15.81 6.49 -3.19
N LEU A 154 -15.93 5.26 -3.72
CA LEU A 154 -15.60 4.95 -5.12
C LEU A 154 -16.53 5.67 -6.11
N ALA A 155 -17.81 5.76 -5.82
CA ALA A 155 -18.78 6.50 -6.65
C ALA A 155 -18.41 8.00 -6.71
N PHE A 156 -18.08 8.61 -5.57
CA PHE A 156 -17.60 9.98 -5.53
C PHE A 156 -16.28 10.17 -6.28
N ALA A 157 -15.30 9.29 -6.06
CA ALA A 157 -14.03 9.34 -6.75
C ALA A 157 -14.20 9.33 -8.28
N LYS A 158 -15.04 8.43 -8.78
CA LYS A 158 -15.38 8.34 -10.20
C LYS A 158 -16.05 9.63 -10.73
N SER A 159 -16.94 10.23 -9.93
CA SER A 159 -17.64 11.47 -10.34
C SER A 159 -16.71 12.67 -10.53
N VAL A 160 -15.57 12.72 -9.82
CA VAL A 160 -14.54 13.77 -9.95
C VAL A 160 -13.40 13.38 -10.91
N GLY A 161 -13.47 12.22 -11.57
CA GLY A 161 -12.47 11.74 -12.53
C GLY A 161 -11.21 11.14 -11.89
N ALA A 162 -11.22 10.85 -10.58
CA ALA A 162 -10.14 10.12 -9.93
C ALA A 162 -10.15 8.65 -10.38
N LEU A 163 -8.96 8.02 -10.46
CA LEU A 163 -8.84 6.61 -10.74
C LEU A 163 -9.35 5.79 -9.55
N THR A 164 -10.10 4.74 -9.83
CA THR A 164 -10.65 3.86 -8.80
C THR A 164 -10.07 2.45 -8.88
N VAL A 165 -9.56 1.96 -7.76
CA VAL A 165 -9.06 0.60 -7.57
C VAL A 165 -9.87 -0.05 -6.44
N ALA A 166 -10.20 -1.33 -6.57
CA ALA A 166 -10.81 -2.11 -5.49
C ALA A 166 -9.87 -3.21 -5.02
N VAL A 167 -9.80 -3.43 -3.70
CA VAL A 167 -9.13 -4.58 -3.09
C VAL A 167 -10.15 -5.34 -2.26
N VAL A 168 -10.53 -6.52 -2.72
CA VAL A 168 -11.59 -7.33 -2.13
C VAL A 168 -11.17 -8.81 -2.03
N CYS A 169 -11.87 -9.58 -1.18
CA CYS A 169 -11.63 -11.02 -1.02
C CYS A 169 -12.83 -11.90 -1.46
N ASN A 170 -13.77 -11.30 -2.17
CA ASN A 170 -14.91 -11.99 -2.81
C ASN A 170 -14.99 -11.59 -4.28
N ALA A 171 -15.07 -12.57 -5.16
CA ALA A 171 -15.18 -12.34 -6.61
C ALA A 171 -16.54 -11.73 -6.98
N GLY A 172 -16.56 -10.88 -8.01
CA GLY A 172 -17.78 -10.29 -8.58
C GLY A 172 -18.58 -9.42 -7.60
N SER A 173 -17.90 -8.87 -6.59
CA SER A 173 -18.55 -8.09 -5.55
C SER A 173 -18.95 -6.69 -6.02
N PRO A 174 -19.94 -6.03 -5.36
CA PRO A 174 -20.33 -4.65 -5.71
C PRO A 174 -19.18 -3.63 -5.69
N VAL A 175 -18.24 -3.76 -4.74
CA VAL A 175 -17.06 -2.88 -4.65
C VAL A 175 -16.11 -3.13 -5.82
N ALA A 176 -15.90 -4.40 -6.24
CA ALA A 176 -15.13 -4.74 -7.43
C ALA A 176 -15.76 -4.14 -8.69
N ALA A 177 -17.08 -4.29 -8.85
CA ALA A 177 -17.82 -3.75 -10.00
C ALA A 177 -17.83 -2.21 -10.06
N ALA A 178 -17.69 -1.52 -8.91
CA ALA A 178 -17.67 -0.07 -8.84
C ALA A 178 -16.31 0.54 -9.24
N ALA A 179 -15.23 -0.24 -9.23
CA ALA A 179 -13.88 0.24 -9.53
C ALA A 179 -13.48 -0.01 -11.00
N GLU A 180 -12.57 0.82 -11.51
CA GLU A 180 -11.97 0.62 -12.84
C GLU A 180 -10.95 -0.53 -12.85
N LEU A 181 -10.23 -0.70 -11.74
CA LEU A 181 -9.19 -1.73 -11.58
C LEU A 181 -9.51 -2.60 -10.34
N PRO A 182 -10.35 -3.65 -10.47
CA PRO A 182 -10.62 -4.55 -9.37
C PRO A 182 -9.50 -5.58 -9.16
N ILE A 183 -9.11 -5.79 -7.89
CA ILE A 183 -8.21 -6.83 -7.42
C ILE A 183 -9.00 -7.72 -6.47
N GLU A 184 -9.21 -8.98 -6.84
CA GLU A 184 -10.09 -9.91 -6.17
C GLU A 184 -9.31 -11.08 -5.55
N ALA A 185 -8.56 -10.81 -4.48
CA ALA A 185 -7.73 -11.80 -3.79
C ALA A 185 -8.60 -12.77 -2.95
N VAL A 186 -9.26 -13.71 -3.61
CA VAL A 186 -10.19 -14.66 -2.98
C VAL A 186 -9.43 -15.70 -2.16
N THR A 187 -9.47 -15.55 -0.83
CA THR A 187 -8.78 -16.41 0.14
C THR A 187 -9.61 -17.60 0.62
N GLY A 188 -10.89 -17.66 0.22
CA GLY A 188 -11.84 -18.67 0.71
C GLY A 188 -12.26 -18.46 2.18
N PRO A 189 -12.96 -19.45 2.77
CA PRO A 189 -13.50 -19.32 4.12
C PRO A 189 -12.39 -19.23 5.17
N GLU A 190 -12.62 -18.42 6.19
CA GLU A 190 -11.68 -18.23 7.30
C GLU A 190 -11.65 -19.45 8.24
N VAL A 191 -10.58 -19.59 9.02
CA VAL A 191 -10.45 -20.60 10.09
C VAL A 191 -11.58 -20.44 11.11
N LEU A 192 -11.84 -19.18 11.50
CA LEU A 192 -12.99 -18.77 12.28
C LEU A 192 -13.95 -18.04 11.34
N THR A 193 -15.08 -18.65 11.07
CA THR A 193 -16.07 -18.18 10.09
C THR A 193 -16.39 -16.69 10.26
N GLY A 194 -16.31 -15.92 9.17
CA GLY A 194 -16.60 -14.48 9.16
C GLY A 194 -15.51 -13.58 9.72
N SER A 195 -14.42 -14.12 10.30
CA SER A 195 -13.35 -13.31 10.89
C SER A 195 -12.32 -12.87 9.85
N THR A 196 -12.73 -11.96 8.96
CA THR A 196 -11.95 -11.47 7.81
C THR A 196 -10.69 -10.67 8.18
N ARG A 197 -10.41 -10.46 9.47
CA ARG A 197 -9.11 -9.92 9.91
C ARG A 197 -7.95 -10.92 9.73
N LEU A 198 -8.23 -12.20 9.46
CA LEU A 198 -7.27 -13.29 9.32
C LEU A 198 -6.72 -13.37 7.89
N LYS A 199 -7.08 -14.39 7.09
CA LYS A 199 -6.57 -14.57 5.72
C LYS A 199 -6.87 -13.38 4.80
N ALA A 200 -8.10 -12.89 4.82
CA ALA A 200 -8.49 -11.73 4.03
C ALA A 200 -7.69 -10.48 4.41
N GLY A 201 -7.47 -10.25 5.71
CA GLY A 201 -6.59 -9.18 6.18
C GLY A 201 -5.14 -9.35 5.72
N THR A 202 -4.60 -10.56 5.78
CA THR A 202 -3.24 -10.88 5.29
C THR A 202 -3.12 -10.65 3.78
N ALA A 203 -4.08 -11.11 2.97
CA ALA A 203 -4.12 -10.86 1.53
C ALA A 203 -4.17 -9.36 1.22
N THR A 204 -5.05 -8.63 1.90
CA THR A 204 -5.17 -7.17 1.77
C THR A 204 -3.83 -6.50 2.05
N LYS A 205 -3.17 -6.82 3.16
CA LYS A 205 -1.84 -6.29 3.49
C LYS A 205 -0.82 -6.54 2.39
N LEU A 206 -0.76 -7.76 1.84
CA LEU A 206 0.16 -8.10 0.75
C LEU A 206 -0.11 -7.23 -0.50
N VAL A 207 -1.38 -7.07 -0.88
CA VAL A 207 -1.76 -6.25 -2.03
C VAL A 207 -1.40 -4.78 -1.81
N LEU A 208 -1.75 -4.17 -0.65
CA LEU A 208 -1.45 -2.76 -0.38
C LEU A 208 0.05 -2.49 -0.42
N ASN A 209 0.87 -3.36 0.20
CA ASN A 209 2.33 -3.22 0.14
C ASN A 209 2.87 -3.32 -1.30
N MET A 210 2.28 -4.17 -2.17
CA MET A 210 2.65 -4.23 -3.58
C MET A 210 2.26 -2.94 -4.32
N LEU A 211 1.08 -2.38 -4.05
CA LEU A 211 0.62 -1.14 -4.68
C LEU A 211 1.51 0.04 -4.32
N SER A 212 1.74 0.31 -3.03
CA SER A 212 2.57 1.43 -2.58
C SER A 212 4.03 1.26 -2.98
N THR A 213 4.65 0.13 -2.62
CA THR A 213 6.05 -0.14 -2.95
C THR A 213 6.28 -0.13 -4.46
N GLY A 214 5.41 -0.81 -5.23
CA GLY A 214 5.50 -0.85 -6.69
C GLY A 214 5.40 0.56 -7.30
N ALA A 215 4.45 1.37 -6.84
CA ALA A 215 4.30 2.75 -7.32
C ALA A 215 5.55 3.59 -7.02
N PHE A 216 6.10 3.53 -5.81
CA PHE A 216 7.32 4.27 -5.47
C PHE A 216 8.56 3.75 -6.19
N VAL A 217 8.66 2.45 -6.51
CA VAL A 217 9.71 1.91 -7.40
C VAL A 217 9.61 2.57 -8.78
N ARG A 218 8.40 2.65 -9.36
CA ARG A 218 8.15 3.34 -10.65
C ARG A 218 8.40 4.84 -10.60
N LEU A 219 8.31 5.45 -9.43
CA LEU A 219 8.63 6.86 -9.17
C LEU A 219 10.12 7.09 -8.84
N ASN A 220 10.99 6.15 -9.16
CA ASN A 220 12.44 6.24 -8.97
C ASN A 220 12.88 6.44 -7.50
N LYS A 221 12.08 5.95 -6.53
CA LYS A 221 12.38 6.06 -5.09
C LYS A 221 13.35 5.00 -4.58
N VAL A 222 13.83 4.11 -5.48
CA VAL A 222 14.77 3.03 -5.16
C VAL A 222 15.91 2.96 -6.18
N TYR A 223 17.03 2.36 -5.79
CA TYR A 223 18.13 1.99 -6.69
C TYR A 223 18.52 0.53 -6.45
N GLY A 224 18.34 -0.33 -7.46
CA GLY A 224 18.33 -1.78 -7.22
C GLY A 224 17.22 -2.14 -6.24
N ASN A 225 17.59 -2.73 -5.10
CA ASN A 225 16.70 -2.99 -3.96
C ASN A 225 16.99 -2.09 -2.75
N LEU A 226 17.72 -0.98 -2.94
CA LEU A 226 18.12 -0.06 -1.89
C LEU A 226 17.13 1.10 -1.76
N MET A 227 16.79 1.46 -0.53
CA MET A 227 15.94 2.61 -0.18
C MET A 227 16.75 3.90 -0.27
N VAL A 228 16.83 4.51 -1.46
CA VAL A 228 17.69 5.68 -1.68
C VAL A 228 17.02 7.04 -1.38
N ASP A 229 15.72 7.03 -1.09
CA ASP A 229 14.96 8.21 -0.64
C ASP A 229 14.56 8.11 0.85
N VAL A 230 15.35 7.40 1.65
CA VAL A 230 15.12 7.27 3.09
C VAL A 230 15.33 8.60 3.80
N GLN A 231 14.43 8.94 4.74
CA GLN A 231 14.64 10.10 5.62
C GLN A 231 15.66 9.77 6.72
N THR A 232 16.67 10.64 6.91
CA THR A 232 17.75 10.45 7.90
C THR A 232 17.42 11.11 9.24
N THR A 233 16.19 10.95 9.73
CA THR A 233 15.66 11.66 10.91
C THR A 233 16.14 11.14 12.26
N ASN A 234 16.65 9.90 12.32
CA ASN A 234 17.15 9.29 13.57
C ASN A 234 18.47 8.53 13.35
N ALA A 235 19.14 8.13 14.44
CA ALA A 235 20.43 7.45 14.39
C ALA A 235 20.42 6.16 13.54
N LYS A 236 19.35 5.35 13.65
CA LYS A 236 19.18 4.11 12.87
C LYS A 236 19.08 4.41 11.37
N LEU A 237 18.34 5.45 10.99
CA LEU A 237 18.16 5.83 9.58
C LEU A 237 19.43 6.47 9.01
N LYS A 238 20.19 7.23 9.82
CA LYS A 238 21.52 7.75 9.42
C LYS A 238 22.49 6.59 9.15
N ALA A 239 22.63 5.63 10.07
CA ALA A 239 23.47 4.46 9.87
C ALA A 239 23.06 3.63 8.63
N ARG A 240 21.74 3.51 8.38
CA ARG A 240 21.22 2.87 7.17
C ARG A 240 21.64 3.63 5.90
N ALA A 241 21.57 4.96 5.88
CA ALA A 241 21.99 5.78 4.74
C ALA A 241 23.48 5.57 4.40
N VAL A 242 24.35 5.55 5.42
CA VAL A 242 25.78 5.27 5.24
C VAL A 242 25.99 3.89 4.61
N ARG A 243 25.31 2.86 5.12
CA ARG A 243 25.39 1.51 4.57
C ARG A 243 24.91 1.46 3.12
N ILE A 244 23.79 2.11 2.80
CA ILE A 244 23.24 2.16 1.43
C ILE A 244 24.23 2.80 0.46
N VAL A 245 24.84 3.94 0.84
CA VAL A 245 25.86 4.60 0.01
C VAL A 245 27.09 3.69 -0.13
N GLY A 246 27.57 3.07 0.96
CA GLY A 246 28.68 2.12 0.91
C GLY A 246 28.45 0.97 -0.05
N GLU A 247 27.27 0.33 -0.02
CA GLU A 247 26.87 -0.75 -0.92
C GLU A 247 26.74 -0.26 -2.38
N ALA A 248 26.06 0.87 -2.61
CA ALA A 248 25.82 1.40 -3.94
C ALA A 248 27.07 1.90 -4.65
N VAL A 249 28.02 2.47 -3.90
CA VAL A 249 29.30 3.02 -4.40
C VAL A 249 30.41 1.97 -4.37
N ALA A 250 30.26 0.88 -3.63
CA ALA A 250 31.28 -0.11 -3.31
C ALA A 250 32.47 0.52 -2.56
N CYS A 251 32.21 1.24 -1.47
CA CYS A 251 33.21 1.92 -0.66
C CYS A 251 33.06 1.61 0.84
N ASN A 252 34.08 1.94 1.62
CA ASN A 252 34.04 1.80 3.07
C ASN A 252 33.13 2.84 3.75
N GLU A 253 32.81 2.59 5.02
CA GLU A 253 31.91 3.43 5.82
C GLU A 253 32.40 4.88 5.92
N THR A 254 33.72 5.11 6.10
CA THR A 254 34.31 6.45 6.19
C THR A 254 34.03 7.26 4.92
N LEU A 255 34.29 6.68 3.75
CA LEU A 255 34.04 7.38 2.48
C LEU A 255 32.53 7.57 2.24
N ALA A 256 31.70 6.58 2.59
CA ALA A 256 30.25 6.70 2.49
C ALA A 256 29.69 7.84 3.33
N GLN A 257 30.20 8.00 4.57
CA GLN A 257 29.84 9.13 5.43
C GLN A 257 30.29 10.46 4.83
N GLN A 258 31.52 10.56 4.33
CA GLN A 258 32.03 11.77 3.67
C GLN A 258 31.18 12.17 2.45
N LEU A 259 30.76 11.21 1.64
CA LEU A 259 29.89 11.45 0.48
C LEU A 259 28.50 11.98 0.92
N LEU A 260 27.94 11.43 1.99
CA LEU A 260 26.67 11.92 2.55
C LEU A 260 26.81 13.34 3.11
N ASP A 261 27.90 13.62 3.84
CA ASP A 261 28.16 14.95 4.41
C ASP A 261 28.32 16.02 3.30
N GLN A 262 28.99 15.68 2.20
CA GLN A 262 29.13 16.56 1.02
C GLN A 262 27.80 16.82 0.31
N CYS A 263 26.81 15.92 0.48
CA CYS A 263 25.51 15.98 -0.18
C CYS A 263 24.37 16.32 0.79
N ASP A 264 24.65 16.91 1.96
CA ASP A 264 23.65 17.31 2.97
C ASP A 264 22.74 16.14 3.40
N GLY A 265 23.27 14.90 3.39
CA GLY A 265 22.54 13.68 3.73
C GLY A 265 21.68 13.11 2.60
N GLU A 266 21.71 13.69 1.41
CA GLU A 266 20.96 13.19 0.24
C GLU A 266 21.60 11.91 -0.33
N VAL A 267 21.02 10.76 -0.04
CA VAL A 267 21.57 9.44 -0.42
C VAL A 267 21.74 9.30 -1.94
N LYS A 268 20.75 9.71 -2.73
CA LYS A 268 20.82 9.65 -4.20
C LYS A 268 21.99 10.49 -4.74
N ALA A 269 22.12 11.72 -4.27
CA ALA A 269 23.21 12.61 -4.68
C ALA A 269 24.58 12.03 -4.29
N ALA A 270 24.71 11.51 -3.06
CA ALA A 270 25.93 10.87 -2.58
C ALA A 270 26.34 9.65 -3.44
N ILE A 271 25.35 8.82 -3.87
CA ILE A 271 25.62 7.71 -4.80
C ILE A 271 26.14 8.21 -6.16
N VAL A 272 25.49 9.22 -6.73
CA VAL A 272 25.91 9.76 -8.04
C VAL A 272 27.30 10.41 -7.93
N VAL A 273 27.57 11.20 -6.88
CA VAL A 273 28.91 11.77 -6.61
C VAL A 273 29.96 10.67 -6.53
N GLY A 274 29.74 9.64 -5.71
CA GLY A 274 30.69 8.56 -5.50
C GLY A 274 30.95 7.72 -6.77
N ARG A 275 29.93 7.46 -7.57
CA ARG A 275 30.03 6.63 -8.79
C ARG A 275 30.58 7.38 -10.00
N LYS A 276 30.16 8.65 -10.20
CA LYS A 276 30.59 9.48 -11.34
C LYS A 276 31.78 10.37 -11.03
N ARG A 277 32.13 10.56 -9.76
CA ARG A 277 33.19 11.46 -9.29
C ARG A 277 32.96 12.91 -9.75
N VAL A 278 31.71 13.35 -9.66
CA VAL A 278 31.29 14.72 -9.99
C VAL A 278 31.01 15.54 -8.73
N ALA A 279 30.93 16.87 -8.85
CA ALA A 279 30.52 17.71 -7.74
C ALA A 279 29.06 17.49 -7.34
N PRO A 280 28.67 17.69 -6.05
CA PRO A 280 27.29 17.51 -5.59
C PRO A 280 26.24 18.29 -6.41
N ALA A 281 26.56 19.51 -6.84
CA ALA A 281 25.67 20.31 -7.70
C ALA A 281 25.38 19.62 -9.05
N VAL A 282 26.41 19.02 -9.66
CA VAL A 282 26.26 18.26 -10.92
C VAL A 282 25.40 17.01 -10.69
N ALA A 283 25.65 16.29 -9.58
CA ALA A 283 24.85 15.10 -9.23
C ALA A 283 23.36 15.45 -9.05
N ARG A 284 23.04 16.54 -8.36
CA ARG A 284 21.66 17.03 -8.21
C ARG A 284 21.03 17.42 -9.56
N THR A 285 21.78 18.07 -10.44
CA THR A 285 21.31 18.40 -11.79
C THR A 285 20.99 17.12 -12.58
N LEU A 286 21.89 16.13 -12.58
CA LEU A 286 21.68 14.85 -13.24
C LEU A 286 20.42 14.13 -12.71
N LEU A 287 20.25 14.09 -11.40
CA LEU A 287 19.04 13.51 -10.79
C LEU A 287 17.78 14.27 -11.20
N LEU A 288 17.81 15.59 -11.20
CA LEU A 288 16.65 16.41 -11.59
C LEU A 288 16.26 16.19 -13.05
N THR A 289 17.23 16.13 -13.97
CA THR A 289 16.98 15.91 -15.40
C THR A 289 16.51 14.48 -15.74
N HIS A 290 16.68 13.55 -14.80
CA HIS A 290 16.26 12.16 -14.94
C HIS A 290 15.19 11.73 -13.91
N ASP A 291 14.29 12.64 -13.54
CA ASP A 291 13.16 12.38 -12.63
C ASP A 291 13.56 11.67 -11.32
N GLY A 292 14.74 11.99 -10.78
CA GLY A 292 15.26 11.38 -9.57
C GLY A 292 15.78 9.94 -9.74
N SER A 293 15.86 9.42 -10.95
CA SER A 293 16.39 8.08 -11.24
C SER A 293 17.92 8.06 -11.07
N VAL A 294 18.40 7.36 -10.04
CA VAL A 294 19.86 7.15 -9.86
C VAL A 294 20.43 6.35 -11.03
N ARG A 295 19.69 5.35 -11.53
CA ARG A 295 20.12 4.52 -12.66
C ARG A 295 20.39 5.34 -13.91
N ASP A 296 19.45 6.21 -14.30
CA ASP A 296 19.53 6.99 -15.52
C ASP A 296 20.54 8.14 -15.35
N ALA A 297 20.61 8.77 -14.17
CA ALA A 297 21.63 9.75 -13.83
C ALA A 297 23.06 9.17 -13.92
N LEU A 298 23.27 7.91 -13.56
CA LEU A 298 24.54 7.21 -13.70
C LEU A 298 24.85 6.84 -15.15
N ALA A 299 23.87 6.54 -15.98
CA ALA A 299 24.01 6.20 -17.39
C ALA A 299 24.21 7.44 -18.29
N ALA A 300 23.82 8.62 -17.84
CA ALA A 300 24.03 9.88 -18.57
C ALA A 300 25.52 10.12 -18.84
N PRO A 301 25.88 10.78 -19.95
CA PRO A 301 27.27 11.07 -20.32
C PRO A 301 28.01 11.94 -19.29
#